data_8a5ac47f3499f15d02ddd319ddc48798
#
_entry.id   8a5ac47f3499f15d02ddd319ddc48798
#
_cell.length_a   1.000
_cell.length_b   1.000
_cell.length_c   1.000
_cell.angle_alpha   90.00
_cell.angle_beta   90.00
_cell.angle_gamma   90.00
#
_symmetry.space_group_name_H-M   'P 1'
#
loop_
_entity.id
_entity.type
_entity.pdbx_description
1 polymer ?
#
loop_
_entity_poly.entity_id
_entity_poly.type
_entity_poly.pdbx_seq_one_letter_code
_entity_poly.pdbx_strand_id
1 'polypeptide(L)'
;VISEQVRKARQKLVLDHFHNEVRQDWDAVLSTFPHPHYELVPTMTVHDGGSKVRDYYRETRVAFPDQHHEIIALRHSDDAVIVEFWLKGTHLGPLGGIPPTGSRFRVRMTAYFIFDAKETLVCERVYFDTLSMLKQLIGGLDMKSPKSWLLAARCLKGLLAMSGNEPAPALVHTTPPTFEN
;
A
#
# COMPACT_ATOMS: atom_id res chain seq x y z
N VAL A 1 0.62 -11.86 -25.48
CA VAL A 1 1.75 -12.41 -24.67
C VAL A 1 2.94 -11.47 -24.78
N ILE A 2 3.39 -10.91 -23.65
CA ILE A 2 4.56 -10.02 -23.60
C ILE A 2 5.87 -10.77 -23.90
N SER A 3 6.82 -10.08 -24.54
CA SER A 3 8.14 -10.65 -24.82
C SER A 3 8.96 -10.84 -23.54
N GLU A 4 9.95 -11.74 -23.57
CA GLU A 4 10.86 -11.96 -22.44
C GLU A 4 11.67 -10.69 -22.08
N GLN A 5 11.99 -9.87 -23.09
CA GLN A 5 12.68 -8.60 -22.87
C GLN A 5 11.81 -7.60 -22.08
N VAL A 6 10.53 -7.46 -22.45
CA VAL A 6 9.56 -6.62 -21.74
C VAL A 6 9.36 -7.12 -20.32
N ARG A 7 9.20 -8.44 -20.15
CA ARG A 7 9.07 -9.07 -18.84
C ARG A 7 10.24 -8.71 -17.91
N LYS A 8 11.47 -8.85 -18.38
CA LYS A 8 12.69 -8.50 -17.60
C LYS A 8 12.76 -7.01 -17.28
N ALA A 9 12.41 -6.14 -18.24
CA ALA A 9 12.42 -4.70 -18.02
C ALA A 9 11.41 -4.28 -16.94
N ARG A 10 10.16 -4.75 -17.04
CA ARG A 10 9.11 -4.51 -16.03
C ARG A 10 9.51 -5.04 -14.66
N GLN A 11 10.05 -6.27 -14.60
CA GLN A 11 10.51 -6.86 -13.34
C GLN A 11 11.61 -6.01 -12.69
N LYS A 12 12.59 -5.57 -13.46
CA LYS A 12 13.67 -4.72 -12.94
C LYS A 12 13.13 -3.41 -12.40
N LEU A 13 12.26 -2.72 -13.14
CA LEU A 13 11.64 -1.47 -12.71
C LEU A 13 10.90 -1.63 -11.39
N VAL A 14 10.09 -2.69 -11.24
CA VAL A 14 9.31 -2.96 -10.03
C VAL A 14 10.21 -3.30 -8.84
N LEU A 15 11.27 -4.09 -9.04
CA LEU A 15 12.21 -4.41 -7.96
C LEU A 15 13.01 -3.17 -7.53
N ASP A 16 13.44 -2.34 -8.47
CA ASP A 16 14.12 -1.07 -8.17
C ASP A 16 13.17 -0.12 -7.39
N HIS A 17 11.88 -0.07 -7.77
CA HIS A 17 10.86 0.69 -7.04
C HIS A 17 10.77 0.26 -5.57
N PHE A 18 10.60 -1.04 -5.28
CA PHE A 18 10.57 -1.57 -3.92
C PHE A 18 11.85 -1.27 -3.14
N HIS A 19 13.02 -1.41 -3.75
CA HIS A 19 14.30 -1.10 -3.11
C HIS A 19 14.42 0.39 -2.73
N ASN A 20 14.01 1.27 -3.63
CA ASN A 20 14.04 2.72 -3.39
C ASN A 20 13.02 3.12 -2.32
N GLU A 21 11.84 2.49 -2.28
CA GLU A 21 10.86 2.71 -1.25
C GLU A 21 11.38 2.34 0.15
N VAL A 22 12.07 1.20 0.29
CA VAL A 22 12.70 0.81 1.56
C VAL A 22 13.77 1.81 1.99
N ARG A 23 14.54 2.35 1.04
CA ARG A 23 15.57 3.38 1.29
C ARG A 23 14.98 4.78 1.52
N GLN A 24 13.68 4.95 1.31
CA GLN A 24 12.99 6.23 1.37
C GLN A 24 13.52 7.25 0.34
N ASP A 25 14.02 6.76 -0.78
CA ASP A 25 14.41 7.60 -1.93
C ASP A 25 13.16 7.91 -2.77
N TRP A 26 12.36 8.86 -2.28
CA TRP A 26 11.06 9.20 -2.88
C TRP A 26 11.19 9.79 -4.27
N ASP A 27 12.28 10.45 -4.60
CA ASP A 27 12.50 10.98 -5.93
C ASP A 27 12.74 9.83 -6.93
N ALA A 28 13.53 8.83 -6.54
CA ALA A 28 13.73 7.65 -7.36
C ALA A 28 12.45 6.82 -7.50
N VAL A 29 11.66 6.65 -6.41
CA VAL A 29 10.36 5.95 -6.44
C VAL A 29 9.39 6.65 -7.39
N LEU A 30 9.19 7.96 -7.23
CA LEU A 30 8.25 8.73 -8.05
C LEU A 30 8.68 8.81 -9.52
N SER A 31 9.99 8.79 -9.82
CA SER A 31 10.51 8.80 -11.18
C SER A 31 10.21 7.54 -11.98
N THR A 32 9.75 6.46 -11.33
CA THR A 32 9.30 5.24 -12.03
C THR A 32 7.98 5.44 -12.79
N PHE A 33 7.25 6.50 -12.46
CA PHE A 33 6.01 6.89 -13.12
C PHE A 33 6.17 8.23 -13.84
N PRO A 34 5.70 8.40 -15.08
CA PRO A 34 5.53 9.72 -15.68
C PRO A 34 4.52 10.58 -14.92
N HIS A 35 3.45 9.93 -14.41
CA HIS A 35 2.42 10.52 -13.56
C HIS A 35 2.12 9.54 -12.42
N PRO A 36 2.66 9.77 -11.21
CA PRO A 36 2.43 8.88 -10.08
C PRO A 36 0.94 8.74 -9.75
N HIS A 37 0.45 7.50 -9.74
CA HIS A 37 -0.94 7.17 -9.45
C HIS A 37 -1.00 5.90 -8.58
N TYR A 38 -1.53 6.07 -7.37
CA TYR A 38 -1.59 5.04 -6.34
C TYR A 38 -3.02 4.77 -5.93
N GLU A 39 -3.42 3.50 -5.96
CA GLU A 39 -4.76 3.07 -5.55
C GLU A 39 -4.67 2.13 -4.34
N LEU A 40 -5.27 2.52 -3.23
CA LEU A 40 -5.39 1.72 -2.03
C LEU A 40 -6.80 1.15 -1.94
N VAL A 41 -7.01 -0.04 -2.49
CA VAL A 41 -8.34 -0.67 -2.58
C VAL A 41 -8.95 -0.94 -1.21
N PRO A 42 -8.20 -1.40 -0.18
CA PRO A 42 -8.78 -1.66 1.14
C PRO A 42 -9.39 -0.44 1.83
N THR A 43 -8.92 0.75 1.51
CA THR A 43 -9.43 2.02 2.05
C THR A 43 -10.21 2.82 1.01
N MET A 44 -10.33 2.29 -0.22
CA MET A 44 -10.99 2.95 -1.36
C MET A 44 -10.46 4.36 -1.62
N THR A 45 -9.15 4.57 -1.46
CA THR A 45 -8.48 5.87 -1.65
C THR A 45 -7.56 5.86 -2.86
N VAL A 46 -7.45 7.02 -3.50
CA VAL A 46 -6.55 7.27 -4.64
C VAL A 46 -5.66 8.46 -4.34
N HIS A 47 -4.35 8.27 -4.49
CA HIS A 47 -3.36 9.33 -4.47
C HIS A 47 -2.91 9.59 -5.91
N ASP A 48 -3.38 10.69 -6.49
CA ASP A 48 -3.14 11.05 -7.89
C ASP A 48 -2.22 12.25 -7.98
N GLY A 49 -1.08 12.07 -8.66
CA GLY A 49 -0.02 13.06 -8.81
C GLY A 49 1.10 12.94 -7.78
N GLY A 50 2.31 13.36 -8.17
CA GLY A 50 3.53 13.17 -7.39
C GLY A 50 3.50 13.77 -5.99
N SER A 51 2.82 14.91 -5.78
CA SER A 51 2.68 15.50 -4.44
C SER A 51 1.89 14.60 -3.50
N LYS A 52 0.70 14.13 -3.93
CA LYS A 52 -0.18 13.30 -3.09
C LYS A 52 0.43 11.94 -2.78
N VAL A 53 1.12 11.33 -3.76
CA VAL A 53 1.83 10.05 -3.54
C VAL A 53 2.99 10.26 -2.57
N ARG A 54 3.74 11.35 -2.69
CA ARG A 54 4.83 11.70 -1.74
C ARG A 54 4.32 11.91 -0.32
N ASP A 55 3.19 12.61 -0.17
CA ASP A 55 2.59 12.86 1.14
C ASP A 55 2.12 11.56 1.78
N TYR A 56 1.49 10.65 1.00
CA TYR A 56 1.15 9.30 1.46
C TYR A 56 2.37 8.52 1.97
N TYR A 57 3.49 8.52 1.23
CA TYR A 57 4.71 7.86 1.68
C TYR A 57 5.26 8.46 2.98
N ARG A 58 5.27 9.78 3.10
CA ARG A 58 5.72 10.46 4.33
C ARG A 58 4.86 10.09 5.52
N GLU A 59 3.54 10.12 5.37
CA GLU A 59 2.60 9.76 6.43
C GLU A 59 2.79 8.31 6.87
N THR A 60 2.93 7.38 5.94
CA THR A 60 3.15 5.97 6.27
C THR A 60 4.49 5.74 6.96
N ARG A 61 5.54 6.51 6.61
CA ARG A 61 6.85 6.41 7.28
C ARG A 61 6.89 7.09 8.64
N VAL A 62 6.05 8.06 8.89
CA VAL A 62 5.82 8.58 10.26
C VAL A 62 5.13 7.51 11.11
N ALA A 63 4.12 6.83 10.58
CA ALA A 63 3.43 5.77 11.27
C ALA A 63 4.31 4.52 11.49
N PHE A 64 5.11 4.14 10.49
CA PHE A 64 5.93 2.93 10.45
C PHE A 64 7.35 3.22 9.97
N PRO A 65 8.21 3.84 10.81
CA PRO A 65 9.53 4.30 10.36
C PRO A 65 10.49 3.16 9.98
N ASP A 66 10.27 1.96 10.51
CA ASP A 66 11.03 0.72 10.24
C ASP A 66 10.38 -0.18 9.19
N GLN A 67 9.39 0.33 8.44
CA GLN A 67 8.67 -0.44 7.42
C GLN A 67 9.61 -1.02 6.37
N HIS A 68 9.43 -2.30 6.08
CA HIS A 68 10.15 -3.01 5.02
C HIS A 68 9.31 -4.11 4.39
N HIS A 69 9.73 -4.54 3.20
CA HIS A 69 9.04 -5.54 2.39
C HIS A 69 9.85 -6.85 2.33
N GLU A 70 9.14 -7.98 2.41
CA GLU A 70 9.67 -9.30 2.07
C GLU A 70 8.88 -9.85 0.87
N ILE A 71 9.48 -9.82 -0.31
CA ILE A 71 8.86 -10.32 -1.53
C ILE A 71 8.72 -11.84 -1.44
N ILE A 72 7.53 -12.34 -1.76
CA ILE A 72 7.19 -13.76 -1.73
C ILE A 72 7.14 -14.33 -3.15
N ALA A 73 6.47 -13.60 -4.04
CA ALA A 73 6.30 -14.01 -5.42
C ALA A 73 6.10 -12.79 -6.33
N LEU A 74 6.56 -12.94 -7.57
CA LEU A 74 6.34 -11.98 -8.63
C LEU A 74 5.76 -12.73 -9.82
N ARG A 75 4.67 -12.21 -10.37
CA ARG A 75 3.97 -12.77 -11.53
C ARG A 75 3.77 -11.70 -12.58
N HIS A 76 3.63 -12.12 -13.83
CA HIS A 76 3.35 -11.24 -14.96
C HIS A 76 1.99 -11.57 -15.56
N SER A 77 1.21 -10.53 -15.85
CA SER A 77 0.11 -10.56 -16.81
C SER A 77 0.50 -9.80 -18.09
N ASP A 78 -0.41 -9.68 -19.04
CA ASP A 78 -0.12 -8.94 -20.29
C ASP A 78 0.09 -7.44 -20.04
N ASP A 79 -0.52 -6.89 -18.99
CA ASP A 79 -0.51 -5.47 -18.65
C ASP A 79 0.05 -5.16 -17.25
N ALA A 80 0.46 -6.15 -16.45
CA ALA A 80 0.93 -5.89 -15.11
C ALA A 80 2.04 -6.82 -14.63
N VAL A 81 2.79 -6.33 -13.64
CA VAL A 81 3.58 -7.14 -12.72
C VAL A 81 2.85 -7.19 -11.39
N ILE A 82 2.58 -8.40 -10.90
CA ILE A 82 1.86 -8.64 -9.65
C ILE A 82 2.87 -9.13 -8.62
N VAL A 83 3.01 -8.39 -7.52
CA VAL A 83 3.96 -8.73 -6.45
C VAL A 83 3.19 -9.09 -5.19
N GLU A 84 3.44 -10.30 -4.69
CA GLU A 84 3.01 -10.71 -3.35
C GLU A 84 4.16 -10.53 -2.39
N PHE A 85 3.88 -9.89 -1.24
CA PHE A 85 4.91 -9.62 -0.25
C PHE A 85 4.34 -9.51 1.17
N TRP A 86 5.22 -9.59 2.15
CA TRP A 86 4.93 -9.20 3.52
C TRP A 86 5.35 -7.76 3.72
N LEU A 87 4.44 -6.93 4.18
CA LEU A 87 4.76 -5.65 4.79
C LEU A 87 4.93 -5.85 6.29
N LYS A 88 6.05 -5.39 6.83
CA LYS A 88 6.39 -5.48 8.25
C LYS A 88 6.78 -4.12 8.78
N GLY A 89 6.57 -3.90 10.06
CA GLY A 89 6.99 -2.67 10.73
C GLY A 89 6.49 -2.59 12.16
N THR A 90 6.77 -1.45 12.79
CA THR A 90 6.33 -1.11 14.15
C THR A 90 5.51 0.18 14.12
N HIS A 91 4.35 0.19 14.76
CA HIS A 91 3.46 1.35 14.80
C HIS A 91 3.93 2.37 15.84
N LEU A 92 4.79 3.29 15.41
CA LEU A 92 5.46 4.28 16.27
C LEU A 92 4.94 5.70 16.11
N GLY A 93 4.20 6.01 15.07
CA GLY A 93 3.57 7.30 14.82
C GLY A 93 2.07 7.18 14.54
N PRO A 94 1.34 8.30 14.43
CA PRO A 94 -0.08 8.26 14.10
C PRO A 94 -0.33 7.68 12.72
N LEU A 95 -1.38 6.86 12.59
CA LEU A 95 -1.88 6.35 11.33
C LEU A 95 -3.29 6.91 11.11
N GLY A 96 -3.43 8.00 10.36
CA GLY A 96 -4.69 8.73 10.30
C GLY A 96 -5.18 9.12 11.69
N GLY A 97 -6.40 8.69 12.05
CA GLY A 97 -6.97 8.90 13.40
C GLY A 97 -6.49 7.93 14.49
N ILE A 98 -5.65 6.93 14.15
CA ILE A 98 -5.20 5.89 15.06
C ILE A 98 -3.88 6.33 15.73
N PRO A 99 -3.83 6.48 17.07
CA PRO A 99 -2.61 6.83 17.78
C PRO A 99 -1.60 5.67 17.78
N PRO A 100 -0.27 5.95 17.93
CA PRO A 100 0.76 4.93 17.96
C PRO A 100 0.52 3.91 19.09
N THR A 101 0.65 2.63 18.77
CA THR A 101 0.43 1.53 19.72
C THR A 101 1.72 0.86 20.19
N GLY A 102 2.85 1.09 19.49
CA GLY A 102 4.11 0.39 19.72
C GLY A 102 4.11 -1.07 19.23
N SER A 103 3.01 -1.53 18.66
CA SER A 103 2.85 -2.92 18.21
C SER A 103 3.59 -3.19 16.91
N ARG A 104 4.16 -4.38 16.80
CA ARG A 104 4.70 -4.90 15.53
C ARG A 104 3.58 -5.50 14.69
N PHE A 105 3.71 -5.39 13.39
CA PHE A 105 2.78 -6.01 12.46
C PHE A 105 3.51 -6.71 11.31
N ARG A 106 2.81 -7.68 10.72
CA ARG A 106 3.18 -8.39 9.50
C ARG A 106 1.91 -8.67 8.71
N VAL A 107 1.75 -7.99 7.58
CA VAL A 107 0.52 -8.08 6.77
C VAL A 107 0.87 -8.58 5.37
N ARG A 108 0.09 -9.54 4.87
CA ARG A 108 0.19 -10.00 3.49
C ARG A 108 -0.41 -8.96 2.57
N MET A 109 0.35 -8.57 1.55
CA MET A 109 -0.07 -7.58 0.56
C MET A 109 0.12 -8.11 -0.85
N THR A 110 -0.66 -7.57 -1.76
CA THR A 110 -0.48 -7.75 -3.21
C THR A 110 -0.51 -6.38 -3.86
N ALA A 111 0.51 -6.06 -4.63
CA ALA A 111 0.57 -4.85 -5.45
C ALA A 111 0.55 -5.23 -6.94
N TYR A 112 -0.29 -4.53 -7.69
CA TYR A 112 -0.34 -4.57 -9.15
C TYR A 112 0.37 -3.34 -9.68
N PHE A 113 1.48 -3.53 -10.39
CA PHE A 113 2.14 -2.50 -11.15
C PHE A 113 1.63 -2.58 -12.59
N ILE A 114 0.75 -1.65 -12.95
CA ILE A 114 -0.01 -1.68 -14.21
C ILE A 114 0.69 -0.82 -15.25
N PHE A 115 0.89 -1.39 -16.43
CA PHE A 115 1.57 -0.78 -17.56
C PHE A 115 0.58 -0.51 -18.70
N ASP A 116 0.79 0.59 -19.40
CA ASP A 116 0.03 0.90 -20.61
C ASP A 116 0.60 0.18 -21.85
N ALA A 117 -0.02 0.39 -23.01
CA ALA A 117 0.40 -0.19 -24.28
C ALA A 117 1.78 0.30 -24.77
N LYS A 118 2.35 1.33 -24.12
CA LYS A 118 3.71 1.86 -24.40
C LYS A 118 4.75 1.36 -23.41
N GLU A 119 4.41 0.37 -22.60
CA GLU A 119 5.25 -0.17 -21.53
C GLU A 119 5.57 0.85 -20.42
N THR A 120 4.71 1.82 -20.22
CA THR A 120 4.85 2.85 -19.20
C THR A 120 4.10 2.42 -17.94
N LEU A 121 4.73 2.51 -16.77
CA LEU A 121 4.05 2.27 -15.49
C LEU A 121 3.06 3.42 -15.23
N VAL A 122 1.76 3.09 -15.16
CA VAL A 122 0.69 4.08 -15.03
C VAL A 122 -0.06 4.02 -13.70
N CYS A 123 0.01 2.89 -12.99
CA CYS A 123 -0.69 2.73 -11.72
C CYS A 123 0.00 1.69 -10.83
N GLU A 124 0.05 1.97 -9.53
CA GLU A 124 0.25 0.96 -8.51
C GLU A 124 -1.05 0.79 -7.72
N ARG A 125 -1.60 -0.43 -7.73
CA ARG A 125 -2.85 -0.78 -7.04
C ARG A 125 -2.57 -1.81 -5.97
N VAL A 126 -2.89 -1.48 -4.72
CA VAL A 126 -2.52 -2.29 -3.56
C VAL A 126 -3.74 -2.89 -2.87
N TYR A 127 -3.63 -4.16 -2.52
CA TYR A 127 -4.61 -4.92 -1.75
C TYR A 127 -3.98 -5.48 -0.48
N PHE A 128 -4.66 -5.35 0.64
CA PHE A 128 -4.29 -5.99 1.90
C PHE A 128 -5.49 -6.13 2.84
N ASP A 129 -5.37 -6.97 3.85
CA ASP A 129 -6.40 -7.15 4.87
C ASP A 129 -6.22 -6.13 6.00
N THR A 130 -7.03 -5.07 5.95
CA THR A 130 -7.05 -4.00 6.97
C THR A 130 -7.43 -4.53 8.35
N LEU A 131 -8.32 -5.52 8.43
CA LEU A 131 -8.74 -6.09 9.70
C LEU A 131 -7.60 -6.87 10.37
N SER A 132 -6.85 -7.66 9.62
CA SER A 132 -5.66 -8.35 10.13
C SER A 132 -4.60 -7.37 10.61
N MET A 133 -4.37 -6.28 9.87
CA MET A 133 -3.45 -5.23 10.30
C MET A 133 -3.91 -4.60 11.62
N LEU A 134 -5.17 -4.16 11.70
CA LEU A 134 -5.73 -3.53 12.90
C LEU A 134 -5.68 -4.46 14.12
N LYS A 135 -6.04 -5.75 13.96
CA LYS A 135 -5.93 -6.74 15.02
C LYS A 135 -4.52 -6.84 15.58
N GLN A 136 -3.49 -6.78 14.73
CA GLN A 136 -2.10 -6.81 15.16
C GLN A 136 -1.68 -5.53 15.88
N LEU A 137 -2.11 -4.36 15.40
CA LEU A 137 -1.80 -3.07 16.04
C LEU A 137 -2.40 -2.98 17.46
N ILE A 138 -3.63 -3.46 17.65
CA ILE A 138 -4.30 -3.45 18.96
C ILE A 138 -3.88 -4.66 19.81
N GLY A 139 -3.72 -5.83 19.21
CA GLY A 139 -3.40 -7.09 19.88
C GLY A 139 -2.03 -7.13 20.55
N GLY A 140 -1.10 -6.23 20.17
CA GLY A 140 0.17 -6.06 20.86
C GLY A 140 0.10 -5.25 22.16
N LEU A 141 -1.08 -4.70 22.51
CA LEU A 141 -1.27 -3.94 23.74
C LEU A 141 -1.41 -4.88 24.94
N ASP A 142 -0.78 -4.50 26.06
CA ASP A 142 -0.99 -5.20 27.32
C ASP A 142 -2.38 -4.87 27.89
N MET A 143 -3.35 -5.73 27.60
CA MET A 143 -4.74 -5.54 28.02
C MET A 143 -4.98 -5.66 29.54
N LYS A 144 -3.95 -5.94 30.34
CA LYS A 144 -4.02 -5.86 31.81
C LYS A 144 -3.85 -4.43 32.32
N SER A 145 -3.34 -3.52 31.48
CA SER A 145 -3.13 -2.12 31.84
C SER A 145 -4.35 -1.25 31.52
N PRO A 146 -4.86 -0.43 32.45
CA PRO A 146 -5.92 0.54 32.16
C PRO A 146 -5.55 1.54 31.06
N LYS A 147 -4.26 1.89 30.93
CA LYS A 147 -3.75 2.76 29.85
C LYS A 147 -3.95 2.13 28.48
N SER A 148 -3.77 0.81 28.36
CA SER A 148 -3.98 0.07 27.11
C SER A 148 -5.47 0.04 26.73
N TRP A 149 -6.38 -0.05 27.68
CA TRP A 149 -7.82 0.07 27.41
C TRP A 149 -8.19 1.42 26.81
N LEU A 150 -7.67 2.51 27.41
CA LEU A 150 -7.89 3.85 26.87
C LEU A 150 -7.30 4.00 25.48
N LEU A 151 -6.10 3.45 25.25
CA LEU A 151 -5.45 3.48 23.92
C LEU A 151 -6.25 2.68 22.90
N ALA A 152 -6.72 1.48 23.23
CA ALA A 152 -7.56 0.67 22.36
C ALA A 152 -8.88 1.38 21.99
N ALA A 153 -9.52 2.04 22.96
CA ALA A 153 -10.71 2.85 22.70
C ALA A 153 -10.44 4.03 21.77
N ARG A 154 -9.29 4.70 21.91
CA ARG A 154 -8.86 5.77 21.00
C ARG A 154 -8.55 5.25 19.59
N CYS A 155 -7.94 4.06 19.48
CA CYS A 155 -7.73 3.39 18.20
C CYS A 155 -9.06 3.10 17.50
N LEU A 156 -10.03 2.56 18.22
CA LEU A 156 -11.36 2.28 17.67
C LEU A 156 -12.06 3.57 17.21
N LYS A 157 -12.01 4.63 18.03
CA LYS A 157 -12.55 5.94 17.65
C LYS A 157 -11.89 6.48 16.38
N GLY A 158 -10.56 6.40 16.28
CA GLY A 158 -9.80 6.82 15.10
C GLY A 158 -10.17 6.03 13.85
N LEU A 159 -10.32 4.70 13.99
CA LEU A 159 -10.76 3.84 12.90
C LEU A 159 -12.16 4.22 12.38
N LEU A 160 -13.12 4.43 13.30
CA LEU A 160 -14.48 4.83 12.94
C LEU A 160 -14.51 6.20 12.25
N ALA A 161 -13.66 7.13 12.66
CA ALA A 161 -13.52 8.42 11.98
C ALA A 161 -12.95 8.28 10.56
N MET A 162 -12.05 7.33 10.31
CA MET A 162 -11.49 7.06 8.99
C MET A 162 -12.47 6.33 8.05
N SER A 163 -13.37 5.52 8.60
CA SER A 163 -14.33 4.72 7.82
C SER A 163 -15.47 5.53 7.19
N GLY A 164 -15.61 6.81 7.57
CA GLY A 164 -16.63 7.72 7.03
C GLY A 164 -16.22 8.44 5.72
N ASN A 165 -15.04 8.17 5.19
CA ASN A 165 -14.59 8.77 3.94
C ASN A 165 -15.36 8.15 2.75
N GLU A 166 -15.82 9.00 1.82
CA GLU A 166 -16.40 8.51 0.58
C GLU A 166 -15.36 7.77 -0.27
N PRO A 167 -15.71 6.61 -0.83
CA PRO A 167 -14.83 5.89 -1.75
C PRO A 167 -14.45 6.75 -2.95
N ALA A 168 -13.21 6.66 -3.40
CA ALA A 168 -12.77 7.35 -4.61
C ALA A 168 -13.57 6.87 -5.83
N PRO A 169 -14.21 7.77 -6.60
CA PRO A 169 -15.08 7.40 -7.74
C PRO A 169 -14.39 6.46 -8.74
N ALA A 170 -13.09 6.65 -8.98
CA ALA A 170 -12.30 5.81 -9.88
C ALA A 170 -12.23 4.33 -9.45
N LEU A 171 -12.41 4.03 -8.16
CA LEU A 171 -12.43 2.65 -7.64
C LEU A 171 -13.83 2.05 -7.56
N VAL A 172 -14.87 2.87 -7.63
CA VAL A 172 -16.28 2.43 -7.58
C VAL A 172 -16.85 2.20 -8.97
N HIS A 173 -16.52 3.08 -9.93
CA HIS A 173 -17.05 3.04 -11.29
C HIS A 173 -16.08 2.27 -12.20
N THR A 174 -16.19 0.95 -12.20
CA THR A 174 -15.41 0.08 -13.09
C THR A 174 -16.28 -0.41 -14.24
N THR A 175 -15.73 -0.39 -15.47
CA THR A 175 -16.38 -1.03 -16.61
C THR A 175 -15.84 -2.47 -16.70
N PRO A 176 -16.69 -3.50 -16.56
CA PRO A 176 -16.24 -4.87 -16.71
C PRO A 176 -15.76 -5.12 -18.15
N PRO A 177 -14.74 -5.98 -18.35
CA PRO A 177 -14.34 -6.36 -19.68
C PRO A 177 -15.43 -7.14 -20.39
N THR A 178 -15.56 -6.96 -21.71
CA THR A 178 -16.39 -7.84 -22.55
C THR A 178 -15.63 -9.15 -22.75
N PHE A 179 -16.19 -10.25 -22.27
CA PHE A 179 -15.71 -11.58 -22.61
C PHE A 179 -16.34 -12.00 -23.93
N GLU A 180 -15.52 -12.25 -24.95
CA GLU A 180 -15.97 -12.95 -26.16
C GLU A 180 -16.17 -14.42 -25.78
N ASN A 181 -17.39 -14.93 -26.00
CA ASN A 181 -17.76 -16.34 -25.77
C ASN A 181 -17.24 -17.22 -26.89
#